data_a6068c57db4dde8fb08b3988b78c63f5
#
_entry.id   a6068c57db4dde8fb08b3988b78c63f5
#
_cell.length_a   1.000
_cell.length_b   1.000
_cell.length_c   1.000
_cell.angle_alpha   90.00
_cell.angle_beta   90.00
_cell.angle_gamma   90.00
#
_symmetry.space_group_name_H-M   'P 1'
#
loop_
_entity.id
_entity.type
_entity.pdbx_description
1 polymer ?
#
loop_
_entity_poly.entity_id
_entity_poly.type
_entity_poly.pdbx_seq_one_letter_code
_entity_poly.pdbx_strand_id
1 'polypeptide(L)'
;MKLSIIIPVFNESKTVGAIIDKVRGLDLGSGVEKEIIVVNDGSSDGTKEALKPYEKGVPGVTVFNNPVNLGKGASVRIGFSLAKGDIVTIQDADLELDPAEYKHLIQPILDGSADVVYGSRFTRGGKKGKLTFWLANKALAALTNTLYSASLTDIETCYKVFRADVIPQLKLKAARFEIEPELTAQLLKRGFRIKELPIGYSPRTHDEGKKINWKDGFGAVWMLVTQRLDK
;
A
#
# COMPACT_ATOMS: atom_id res chain seq x y z
N MET A 1 -15.56 12.66 7.93
CA MET A 1 -14.15 12.24 7.76
C MET A 1 -14.01 11.57 6.41
N LYS A 2 -12.86 11.75 5.73
CA LYS A 2 -12.64 11.20 4.38
C LYS A 2 -11.45 10.25 4.35
N LEU A 3 -11.61 9.07 3.73
CA LEU A 3 -10.55 8.11 3.44
C LEU A 3 -10.13 8.23 1.97
N SER A 4 -8.88 8.59 1.70
CA SER A 4 -8.27 8.52 0.37
C SER A 4 -7.66 7.15 0.15
N ILE A 5 -8.09 6.43 -0.88
CA ILE A 5 -7.59 5.11 -1.27
C ILE A 5 -6.78 5.27 -2.55
N ILE A 6 -5.47 5.08 -2.47
CA ILE A 6 -4.55 5.18 -3.60
C ILE A 6 -4.40 3.80 -4.22
N ILE A 7 -4.69 3.69 -5.52
CA ILE A 7 -4.59 2.44 -6.28
C ILE A 7 -3.51 2.61 -7.36
N PRO A 8 -2.24 2.23 -7.08
CA PRO A 8 -1.20 2.17 -8.12
C PRO A 8 -1.49 0.99 -9.04
N VAL A 9 -1.49 1.24 -10.34
CA VAL A 9 -1.87 0.25 -11.37
C VAL A 9 -0.81 0.17 -12.45
N PHE A 10 -0.34 -1.04 -12.76
CA PHE A 10 0.51 -1.31 -13.92
C PHE A 10 0.18 -2.68 -14.49
N ASN A 11 -0.32 -2.74 -15.73
CA ASN A 11 -0.71 -3.97 -16.43
C ASN A 11 -1.63 -4.87 -15.57
N GLU A 12 -2.80 -4.33 -15.24
CA GLU A 12 -3.85 -4.99 -14.44
C GLU A 12 -5.23 -4.88 -15.11
N SER A 13 -5.27 -5.01 -16.45
CA SER A 13 -6.50 -4.86 -17.24
C SER A 13 -7.66 -5.75 -16.78
N LYS A 14 -7.36 -6.93 -16.21
CA LYS A 14 -8.35 -7.91 -15.75
C LYS A 14 -8.92 -7.63 -14.35
N THR A 15 -8.20 -6.88 -13.52
CA THR A 15 -8.51 -6.73 -12.09
C THR A 15 -8.87 -5.30 -11.69
N VAL A 16 -8.37 -4.30 -12.44
CA VAL A 16 -8.50 -2.89 -12.07
C VAL A 16 -9.96 -2.44 -11.94
N GLY A 17 -10.85 -2.84 -12.81
CA GLY A 17 -12.27 -2.51 -12.70
C GLY A 17 -12.89 -3.12 -11.45
N ALA A 18 -12.63 -4.41 -11.22
CA ALA A 18 -13.18 -5.13 -10.07
C ALA A 18 -12.72 -4.53 -8.73
N ILE A 19 -11.44 -4.12 -8.59
CA ILE A 19 -10.98 -3.50 -7.35
C ILE A 19 -11.58 -2.13 -7.12
N ILE A 20 -11.70 -1.29 -8.17
CA ILE A 20 -12.35 0.02 -8.06
C ILE A 20 -13.80 -0.14 -7.62
N ASP A 21 -14.55 -1.06 -8.23
CA ASP A 21 -15.96 -1.28 -7.89
C ASP A 21 -16.13 -1.86 -6.49
N LYS A 22 -15.25 -2.78 -6.06
CA LYS A 22 -15.23 -3.26 -4.66
C LYS A 22 -15.03 -2.09 -3.68
N VAL A 23 -14.03 -1.24 -3.90
CA VAL A 23 -13.75 -0.09 -3.04
C VAL A 23 -14.93 0.91 -3.05
N ARG A 24 -15.53 1.16 -4.21
CA ARG A 24 -16.71 2.03 -4.31
C ARG A 24 -17.90 1.49 -3.52
N GLY A 25 -18.14 0.19 -3.60
CA GLY A 25 -19.25 -0.50 -2.91
C GLY A 25 -19.07 -0.66 -1.41
N LEU A 26 -17.91 -0.34 -0.83
CA LEU A 26 -17.68 -0.52 0.61
C LEU A 26 -18.56 0.41 1.44
N ASP A 27 -19.15 -0.13 2.50
CA ASP A 27 -19.68 0.62 3.63
C ASP A 27 -18.64 0.66 4.76
N LEU A 28 -18.05 1.82 4.99
CA LEU A 28 -17.08 2.05 6.07
C LEU A 28 -17.74 2.53 7.37
N GLY A 29 -19.06 2.61 7.39
CA GLY A 29 -19.84 3.14 8.50
C GLY A 29 -20.22 4.63 8.31
N SER A 30 -21.15 5.11 9.14
CA SER A 30 -21.68 6.47 9.06
C SER A 30 -20.57 7.52 9.27
N GLY A 31 -20.49 8.47 8.35
CA GLY A 31 -19.58 9.62 8.45
C GLY A 31 -18.20 9.42 7.81
N VAL A 32 -17.91 8.28 7.14
CA VAL A 32 -16.67 8.10 6.40
C VAL A 32 -16.95 8.14 4.89
N GLU A 33 -16.57 9.23 4.25
CA GLU A 33 -16.56 9.38 2.79
C GLU A 33 -15.32 8.71 2.19
N LYS A 34 -15.42 8.29 0.92
CA LYS A 34 -14.31 7.70 0.16
C LYS A 34 -13.87 8.60 -0.97
N GLU A 35 -12.56 8.68 -1.17
CA GLU A 35 -11.91 9.22 -2.35
C GLU A 35 -10.98 8.15 -2.91
N ILE A 36 -11.15 7.80 -4.18
CA ILE A 36 -10.35 6.77 -4.87
C ILE A 36 -9.44 7.47 -5.86
N ILE A 37 -8.14 7.24 -5.74
CA ILE A 37 -7.11 7.84 -6.60
C ILE A 37 -6.39 6.70 -7.30
N VAL A 38 -6.72 6.49 -8.56
CA VAL A 38 -6.08 5.48 -9.41
C VAL A 38 -4.91 6.12 -10.14
N VAL A 39 -3.72 5.57 -9.98
CA VAL A 39 -2.52 6.02 -10.69
C VAL A 39 -2.07 4.92 -11.64
N ASN A 40 -2.41 5.06 -12.93
CA ASN A 40 -1.99 4.17 -14.00
C ASN A 40 -0.54 4.49 -14.38
N ASP A 41 0.36 3.59 -14.10
CA ASP A 41 1.80 3.74 -14.24
C ASP A 41 2.31 3.36 -15.64
N GLY A 42 1.75 3.97 -16.67
CA GLY A 42 2.17 3.73 -18.05
C GLY A 42 1.91 2.30 -18.53
N SER A 43 0.75 1.72 -18.17
CA SER A 43 0.38 0.37 -18.59
C SER A 43 0.35 0.22 -20.11
N SER A 44 0.82 -0.94 -20.60
CA SER A 44 0.92 -1.30 -22.01
C SER A 44 -0.06 -2.42 -22.45
N ASP A 45 -0.85 -2.94 -21.53
CA ASP A 45 -1.95 -3.88 -21.79
C ASP A 45 -3.30 -3.14 -21.92
N GLY A 46 -4.43 -3.76 -21.85
CA GLY A 46 -5.75 -3.12 -21.89
C GLY A 46 -6.15 -2.31 -20.63
N THR A 47 -5.23 -2.03 -19.69
CA THR A 47 -5.55 -1.34 -18.43
C THR A 47 -6.11 0.08 -18.65
N LYS A 48 -5.52 0.84 -19.57
CA LYS A 48 -5.99 2.19 -19.90
C LYS A 48 -7.42 2.19 -20.42
N GLU A 49 -7.74 1.22 -21.26
CA GLU A 49 -9.08 1.00 -21.80
C GLU A 49 -10.07 0.64 -20.69
N ALA A 50 -9.68 -0.25 -19.76
CA ALA A 50 -10.47 -0.64 -18.59
C ALA A 50 -10.74 0.52 -17.62
N LEU A 51 -9.86 1.54 -17.59
CA LEU A 51 -10.01 2.72 -16.76
C LEU A 51 -10.91 3.81 -17.35
N LYS A 52 -11.16 3.81 -18.68
CA LYS A 52 -11.99 4.83 -19.35
C LYS A 52 -13.35 5.09 -18.69
N PRO A 53 -14.09 4.07 -18.23
CA PRO A 53 -15.37 4.29 -17.54
C PRO A 53 -15.26 5.12 -16.26
N TYR A 54 -14.07 5.13 -15.63
CA TYR A 54 -13.80 5.82 -14.36
C TYR A 54 -13.18 7.21 -14.53
N GLU A 55 -12.69 7.55 -15.76
CA GLU A 55 -12.02 8.85 -16.01
C GLU A 55 -13.00 10.03 -16.05
N LYS A 56 -14.27 9.80 -16.38
CA LYS A 56 -15.25 10.88 -16.55
C LYS A 56 -16.51 10.62 -15.72
N GLY A 57 -16.73 11.51 -14.75
CA GLY A 57 -18.05 11.63 -14.11
C GLY A 57 -18.38 10.57 -13.06
N VAL A 58 -17.43 9.77 -12.62
CA VAL A 58 -17.66 8.86 -11.47
C VAL A 58 -17.33 9.61 -10.18
N PRO A 59 -18.35 9.95 -9.36
CA PRO A 59 -18.12 10.69 -8.13
C PRO A 59 -17.13 9.97 -7.21
N GLY A 60 -16.18 10.73 -6.67
CA GLY A 60 -15.19 10.22 -5.72
C GLY A 60 -14.06 9.39 -6.36
N VAL A 61 -13.98 9.27 -7.70
CA VAL A 61 -12.88 8.59 -8.40
C VAL A 61 -12.09 9.58 -9.25
N THR A 62 -10.78 9.56 -9.09
CA THR A 62 -9.81 10.30 -9.90
C THR A 62 -8.85 9.31 -10.55
N VAL A 63 -8.68 9.38 -11.87
CA VAL A 63 -7.70 8.57 -12.60
C VAL A 63 -6.58 9.48 -13.11
N PHE A 64 -5.34 9.13 -12.75
CA PHE A 64 -4.12 9.78 -13.22
C PHE A 64 -3.33 8.81 -14.11
N ASN A 65 -2.91 9.24 -15.29
CA ASN A 65 -2.16 8.39 -16.22
C ASN A 65 -0.73 8.92 -16.38
N ASN A 66 0.26 8.13 -15.92
CA ASN A 66 1.66 8.37 -16.26
C ASN A 66 1.91 8.06 -17.74
N PRO A 67 2.73 8.84 -18.45
CA PRO A 67 3.06 8.57 -19.85
C PRO A 67 3.96 7.34 -20.02
N VAL A 68 4.74 6.99 -18.99
CA VAL A 68 5.67 5.85 -18.93
C VAL A 68 5.64 5.19 -17.57
N ASN A 69 6.13 3.96 -17.47
CA ASN A 69 6.27 3.27 -16.19
C ASN A 69 7.37 3.94 -15.34
N LEU A 70 6.99 4.50 -14.21
CA LEU A 70 7.84 5.14 -13.22
C LEU A 70 8.08 4.25 -11.98
N GLY A 71 7.27 3.20 -11.81
CA GLY A 71 7.30 2.24 -10.72
C GLY A 71 6.27 2.52 -9.60
N LYS A 72 5.98 1.47 -8.82
CA LYS A 72 4.97 1.50 -7.73
C LYS A 72 5.19 2.68 -6.78
N GLY A 73 6.43 2.88 -6.32
CA GLY A 73 6.75 3.94 -5.37
C GLY A 73 6.47 5.33 -5.93
N ALA A 74 6.80 5.59 -7.21
CA ALA A 74 6.47 6.85 -7.86
C ALA A 74 4.96 7.05 -7.94
N SER A 75 4.21 6.02 -8.30
CA SER A 75 2.73 6.06 -8.37
C SER A 75 2.09 6.29 -7.01
N VAL A 76 2.61 5.67 -5.94
CA VAL A 76 2.17 5.92 -4.55
C VAL A 76 2.42 7.37 -4.15
N ARG A 77 3.60 7.93 -4.46
CA ARG A 77 3.93 9.34 -4.16
C ARG A 77 3.03 10.31 -4.90
N ILE A 78 2.71 10.04 -6.17
CA ILE A 78 1.72 10.82 -6.94
C ILE A 78 0.36 10.73 -6.24
N GLY A 79 -0.08 9.54 -5.86
CA GLY A 79 -1.32 9.33 -5.13
C GLY A 79 -1.36 10.12 -3.82
N PHE A 80 -0.28 10.12 -3.04
CA PHE A 80 -0.15 10.91 -1.81
C PHE A 80 -0.30 12.41 -2.07
N SER A 81 0.26 12.92 -3.17
CA SER A 81 0.14 14.36 -3.51
C SER A 81 -1.27 14.77 -3.95
N LEU A 82 -2.08 13.82 -4.41
CA LEU A 82 -3.46 14.05 -4.86
C LEU A 82 -4.49 13.82 -3.75
N ALA A 83 -4.12 13.09 -2.70
CA ALA A 83 -5.01 12.72 -1.59
C ALA A 83 -5.47 13.94 -0.79
N LYS A 84 -6.78 14.01 -0.49
CA LYS A 84 -7.43 15.10 0.24
C LYS A 84 -8.18 14.60 1.47
N GLY A 85 -8.07 13.30 1.78
CA GLY A 85 -8.72 12.70 2.93
C GLY A 85 -7.98 12.95 4.23
N ASP A 86 -8.69 12.76 5.34
CA ASP A 86 -8.13 12.81 6.71
C ASP A 86 -7.29 11.56 7.02
N ILE A 87 -7.61 10.45 6.33
CA ILE A 87 -6.91 9.17 6.38
C ILE A 87 -6.54 8.79 4.95
N VAL A 88 -5.37 8.20 4.76
CA VAL A 88 -4.88 7.74 3.46
C VAL A 88 -4.44 6.29 3.54
N THR A 89 -4.75 5.50 2.53
CA THR A 89 -4.31 4.11 2.42
C THR A 89 -3.90 3.76 0.99
N ILE A 90 -3.14 2.66 0.86
CA ILE A 90 -2.72 2.12 -0.42
C ILE A 90 -3.47 0.80 -0.66
N GLN A 91 -3.96 0.59 -1.88
CA GLN A 91 -4.63 -0.62 -2.35
C GLN A 91 -3.94 -1.14 -3.61
N ASP A 92 -3.37 -2.32 -3.57
CA ASP A 92 -2.89 -2.96 -4.79
C ASP A 92 -4.07 -3.39 -5.69
N ALA A 93 -3.89 -3.27 -7.01
CA ALA A 93 -4.95 -3.54 -7.99
C ALA A 93 -5.17 -5.05 -8.26
N ASP A 94 -4.45 -5.91 -7.55
CA ASP A 94 -4.30 -7.33 -7.86
C ASP A 94 -5.30 -8.28 -7.16
N LEU A 95 -6.19 -7.74 -6.34
CA LEU A 95 -7.18 -8.48 -5.56
C LEU A 95 -6.60 -9.47 -4.52
N GLU A 96 -5.30 -9.43 -4.22
CA GLU A 96 -4.70 -10.27 -3.16
C GLU A 96 -5.17 -9.87 -1.75
N LEU A 97 -5.53 -8.58 -1.56
CA LEU A 97 -6.04 -8.02 -0.31
C LEU A 97 -7.48 -7.54 -0.47
N ASP A 98 -8.32 -7.81 0.51
CA ASP A 98 -9.74 -7.44 0.47
C ASP A 98 -9.97 -6.04 1.07
N PRO A 99 -10.52 -5.08 0.30
CA PRO A 99 -10.86 -3.76 0.80
C PRO A 99 -11.82 -3.73 1.99
N ALA A 100 -12.61 -4.77 2.22
CA ALA A 100 -13.48 -4.88 3.40
C ALA A 100 -12.71 -4.78 4.73
N GLU A 101 -11.40 -5.09 4.71
CA GLU A 101 -10.51 -4.96 5.87
C GLU A 101 -10.32 -3.50 6.32
N TYR A 102 -10.57 -2.49 5.48
CA TYR A 102 -10.44 -1.08 5.88
C TYR A 102 -11.30 -0.71 7.07
N LYS A 103 -12.47 -1.30 7.21
CA LYS A 103 -13.39 -0.98 8.30
C LYS A 103 -12.74 -1.14 9.68
N HIS A 104 -11.88 -2.15 9.86
CA HIS A 104 -11.17 -2.33 11.13
C HIS A 104 -9.79 -1.68 11.14
N LEU A 105 -9.14 -1.55 9.96
CA LEU A 105 -7.81 -0.94 9.88
C LEU A 105 -7.81 0.57 10.18
N ILE A 106 -8.90 1.28 9.89
CA ILE A 106 -9.00 2.72 10.18
C ILE A 106 -9.30 3.01 11.66
N GLN A 107 -9.82 2.05 12.43
CA GLN A 107 -10.27 2.29 13.81
C GLN A 107 -9.18 2.85 14.73
N PRO A 108 -7.92 2.32 14.75
CA PRO A 108 -6.90 2.88 15.62
C PRO A 108 -6.47 4.31 15.29
N ILE A 109 -6.73 4.77 14.05
CA ILE A 109 -6.51 6.17 13.68
C ILE A 109 -7.69 7.02 14.15
N LEU A 110 -8.92 6.50 14.01
CA LEU A 110 -10.13 7.19 14.44
C LEU A 110 -10.17 7.43 15.96
N ASP A 111 -9.71 6.46 16.73
CA ASP A 111 -9.64 6.56 18.21
C ASP A 111 -8.34 7.20 18.72
N GLY A 112 -7.44 7.61 17.83
CA GLY A 112 -6.17 8.27 18.16
C GLY A 112 -5.12 7.35 18.80
N SER A 113 -5.31 6.02 18.82
CA SER A 113 -4.36 5.06 19.40
C SER A 113 -3.15 4.76 18.51
N ALA A 114 -3.22 5.09 17.21
CA ALA A 114 -2.13 4.93 16.25
C ALA A 114 -2.05 6.13 15.29
N ASP A 115 -0.86 6.40 14.77
CA ASP A 115 -0.62 7.36 13.71
C ASP A 115 -0.63 6.66 12.34
N VAL A 116 -0.23 5.37 12.34
CA VAL A 116 -0.21 4.49 11.17
C VAL A 116 -0.65 3.09 11.57
N VAL A 117 -1.40 2.42 10.69
CA VAL A 117 -1.83 1.03 10.89
C VAL A 117 -1.32 0.17 9.73
N TYR A 118 -0.69 -0.95 10.05
CA TYR A 118 -0.28 -1.97 9.08
C TYR A 118 -1.20 -3.18 9.16
N GLY A 119 -1.68 -3.63 8.01
CA GLY A 119 -2.39 -4.89 7.89
C GLY A 119 -1.39 -6.05 7.73
N SER A 120 -1.15 -6.82 8.78
CA SER A 120 -0.22 -7.96 8.73
C SER A 120 -0.88 -9.22 8.20
N ARG A 121 -0.27 -9.81 7.16
CA ARG A 121 -0.66 -11.08 6.55
C ARG A 121 -0.28 -12.30 7.37
N PHE A 122 0.53 -12.13 8.43
CA PHE A 122 1.16 -13.24 9.16
C PHE A 122 0.61 -13.45 10.57
N THR A 123 -0.22 -12.58 11.08
CA THR A 123 -0.76 -12.66 12.45
C THR A 123 -2.04 -13.49 12.55
N ARG A 124 -2.80 -13.68 11.48
CA ARG A 124 -4.08 -14.44 11.47
C ARG A 124 -3.92 -15.94 11.15
N GLY A 125 -2.71 -16.44 10.92
CA GLY A 125 -2.49 -17.84 10.54
C GLY A 125 -3.00 -18.22 9.14
N GLY A 126 -3.24 -17.25 8.26
CA GLY A 126 -3.78 -17.42 6.91
C GLY A 126 -2.79 -18.06 5.92
N LYS A 127 -3.18 -18.12 4.63
CA LYS A 127 -2.34 -18.64 3.54
C LYS A 127 -1.05 -17.83 3.45
N LYS A 128 0.09 -18.47 3.68
CA LYS A 128 1.41 -17.82 3.74
C LYS A 128 2.05 -17.57 2.37
N GLY A 129 1.40 -17.94 1.27
CA GLY A 129 2.00 -17.92 -0.06
C GLY A 129 3.18 -18.91 -0.18
N LYS A 130 4.13 -18.62 -1.08
CA LYS A 130 5.35 -19.45 -1.22
C LYS A 130 6.25 -19.27 0.01
N LEU A 131 6.78 -20.37 0.54
CA LEU A 131 7.65 -20.39 1.74
C LEU A 131 8.84 -19.43 1.61
N THR A 132 9.43 -19.33 0.42
CA THR A 132 10.57 -18.43 0.14
C THR A 132 10.22 -16.95 0.37
N PHE A 133 9.06 -16.48 -0.09
CA PHE A 133 8.60 -15.12 0.15
C PHE A 133 8.26 -14.86 1.62
N TRP A 134 7.70 -15.87 2.29
CA TRP A 134 7.43 -15.77 3.72
C TRP A 134 8.71 -15.66 4.53
N LEU A 135 9.74 -16.48 4.24
CA LEU A 135 11.05 -16.41 4.89
C LEU A 135 11.74 -15.07 4.63
N ALA A 136 11.72 -14.59 3.38
CA ALA A 136 12.31 -13.31 3.02
C ALA A 136 11.66 -12.15 3.81
N ASN A 137 10.32 -12.13 3.89
CA ASN A 137 9.64 -11.09 4.66
C ASN A 137 9.92 -11.19 6.17
N LYS A 138 10.02 -12.41 6.72
CA LYS A 138 10.45 -12.61 8.11
C LYS A 138 11.86 -12.08 8.37
N ALA A 139 12.80 -12.30 7.45
CA ALA A 139 14.15 -11.78 7.55
C ALA A 139 14.17 -10.24 7.48
N LEU A 140 13.42 -9.64 6.56
CA LEU A 140 13.27 -8.19 6.44
C LEU A 140 12.63 -7.57 7.71
N ALA A 141 11.60 -8.19 8.24
CA ALA A 141 10.96 -7.74 9.48
C ALA A 141 11.94 -7.83 10.67
N ALA A 142 12.69 -8.93 10.79
CA ALA A 142 13.71 -9.08 11.84
C ALA A 142 14.82 -8.03 11.73
N LEU A 143 15.31 -7.77 10.51
CA LEU A 143 16.30 -6.72 10.24
C LEU A 143 15.75 -5.33 10.64
N THR A 144 14.53 -5.01 10.23
CA THR A 144 13.87 -3.75 10.58
C THR A 144 13.73 -3.60 12.09
N ASN A 145 13.26 -4.63 12.77
CA ASN A 145 13.09 -4.61 14.22
C ASN A 145 14.41 -4.39 14.95
N THR A 146 15.50 -4.99 14.46
CA THR A 146 16.85 -4.78 15.02
C THR A 146 17.36 -3.37 14.75
N LEU A 147 17.23 -2.85 13.53
CA LEU A 147 17.77 -1.54 13.15
C LEU A 147 17.01 -0.37 13.81
N TYR A 148 15.70 -0.53 14.02
CA TYR A 148 14.80 0.55 14.43
C TYR A 148 14.15 0.32 15.79
N SER A 149 14.51 -0.75 16.53
CA SER A 149 13.92 -1.11 17.83
C SER A 149 12.39 -1.24 17.75
N ALA A 150 11.89 -1.89 16.71
CA ALA A 150 10.47 -2.11 16.44
C ALA A 150 10.03 -3.56 16.73
N SER A 151 8.75 -3.86 16.58
CA SER A 151 8.16 -5.20 16.75
C SER A 151 7.17 -5.54 15.64
N LEU A 152 7.53 -5.22 14.38
CA LEU A 152 6.69 -5.45 13.22
C LEU A 152 6.83 -6.89 12.71
N THR A 153 5.75 -7.42 12.15
CA THR A 153 5.71 -8.78 11.58
C THR A 153 5.63 -8.81 10.06
N ASP A 154 5.16 -7.71 9.43
CA ASP A 154 4.96 -7.59 7.99
C ASP A 154 5.23 -6.17 7.48
N ILE A 155 6.46 -5.89 7.05
CA ILE A 155 6.84 -4.57 6.53
C ILE A 155 6.55 -4.39 5.04
N GLU A 156 6.38 -5.50 4.32
CA GLU A 156 6.12 -5.53 2.86
C GLU A 156 4.61 -5.54 2.53
N THR A 157 3.76 -5.37 3.54
CA THR A 157 2.32 -5.25 3.30
C THR A 157 2.00 -3.96 2.55
N CYS A 158 1.14 -4.05 1.53
CA CYS A 158 0.56 -2.88 0.89
C CYS A 158 -0.41 -2.14 1.83
N TYR A 159 -1.13 -2.87 2.70
CA TYR A 159 -2.09 -2.24 3.61
C TYR A 159 -1.39 -1.46 4.71
N LYS A 160 -1.05 -0.22 4.35
CA LYS A 160 -0.59 0.81 5.27
C LYS A 160 -1.63 1.94 5.28
N VAL A 161 -2.23 2.17 6.41
CA VAL A 161 -3.23 3.22 6.63
C VAL A 161 -2.59 4.32 7.46
N PHE A 162 -2.61 5.54 6.96
CA PHE A 162 -1.95 6.69 7.55
C PHE A 162 -2.96 7.73 8.01
N ARG A 163 -2.73 8.36 9.16
CA ARG A 163 -3.29 9.68 9.41
C ARG A 163 -2.66 10.65 8.40
N ALA A 164 -3.45 11.49 7.74
CA ALA A 164 -3.00 12.26 6.57
C ALA A 164 -1.83 13.21 6.87
N ASP A 165 -1.77 13.77 8.07
CA ASP A 165 -0.70 14.67 8.50
C ASP A 165 0.68 14.01 8.70
N VAL A 166 0.75 12.68 8.67
CA VAL A 166 2.00 11.91 8.67
C VAL A 166 2.71 12.03 7.33
N ILE A 167 1.97 12.00 6.21
CA ILE A 167 2.53 11.90 4.85
C ILE A 167 3.44 13.07 4.49
N PRO A 168 3.09 14.35 4.74
CA PRO A 168 3.97 15.48 4.42
C PRO A 168 5.30 15.48 5.18
N GLN A 169 5.40 14.72 6.26
CA GLN A 169 6.60 14.61 7.06
C GLN A 169 7.58 13.57 6.48
N LEU A 170 7.16 12.75 5.52
CA LEU A 170 7.98 11.72 4.89
C LEU A 170 8.70 12.30 3.66
N LYS A 171 9.99 12.00 3.53
CA LYS A 171 10.83 12.41 2.39
C LYS A 171 11.08 11.23 1.45
N LEU A 172 10.01 10.72 0.84
CA LEU A 172 10.04 9.53 0.02
C LEU A 172 10.73 9.77 -1.34
N LYS A 173 11.64 8.87 -1.71
CA LYS A 173 12.41 8.92 -2.96
C LYS A 173 12.27 7.64 -3.79
N ALA A 174 11.96 6.52 -3.15
CA ALA A 174 11.83 5.22 -3.82
C ALA A 174 10.84 5.30 -5.00
N ALA A 175 11.25 4.73 -6.12
CA ALA A 175 10.43 4.70 -7.32
C ALA A 175 9.69 3.35 -7.49
N ARG A 176 10.26 2.25 -6.99
CA ARG A 176 9.73 0.89 -7.16
C ARG A 176 9.25 0.28 -5.84
N PHE A 177 9.47 -1.02 -5.66
CA PHE A 177 8.99 -1.75 -4.47
C PHE A 177 9.72 -1.38 -3.19
N GLU A 178 10.88 -0.71 -3.26
CA GLU A 178 11.60 -0.18 -2.11
C GLU A 178 10.81 0.90 -1.35
N ILE A 179 9.67 1.32 -1.86
CA ILE A 179 8.76 2.24 -1.18
C ILE A 179 8.25 1.65 0.15
N GLU A 180 8.00 0.35 0.23
CA GLU A 180 7.49 -0.29 1.44
C GLU A 180 8.49 -0.23 2.62
N PRO A 181 9.76 -0.67 2.46
CA PRO A 181 10.77 -0.49 3.49
C PRO A 181 11.15 0.99 3.72
N GLU A 182 11.11 1.86 2.69
CA GLU A 182 11.37 3.29 2.88
C GLU A 182 10.32 3.95 3.80
N LEU A 183 9.03 3.69 3.53
CA LEU A 183 7.93 4.15 4.39
C LEU A 183 8.16 3.70 5.83
N THR A 184 8.41 2.40 6.03
CA THR A 184 8.60 1.82 7.36
C THR A 184 9.79 2.44 8.09
N ALA A 185 10.95 2.56 7.42
CA ALA A 185 12.14 3.16 8.01
C ALA A 185 11.90 4.62 8.43
N GLN A 186 11.29 5.42 7.55
CA GLN A 186 11.04 6.83 7.84
C GLN A 186 10.00 7.05 8.94
N LEU A 187 8.97 6.22 9.01
CA LEU A 187 7.98 6.26 10.09
C LEU A 187 8.62 5.95 11.45
N LEU A 188 9.40 4.88 11.53
CA LEU A 188 10.08 4.46 12.76
C LEU A 188 11.12 5.48 13.22
N LYS A 189 11.91 6.06 12.30
CA LYS A 189 12.89 7.12 12.62
C LYS A 189 12.25 8.37 13.22
N ARG A 190 11.01 8.69 12.82
CA ARG A 190 10.28 9.86 13.31
C ARG A 190 9.45 9.57 14.55
N GLY A 191 9.46 8.32 15.04
CA GLY A 191 8.74 7.93 16.25
C GLY A 191 7.23 7.84 16.09
N PHE A 192 6.70 7.68 14.87
CA PHE A 192 5.28 7.46 14.68
C PHE A 192 4.84 6.12 15.27
N ARG A 193 3.65 6.13 15.90
CA ARG A 193 3.05 4.95 16.50
C ARG A 193 2.44 4.07 15.41
N ILE A 194 3.14 2.97 15.09
CA ILE A 194 2.65 1.96 14.13
C ILE A 194 1.97 0.84 14.90
N LYS A 195 0.73 0.54 14.54
CA LYS A 195 -0.03 -0.61 15.07
C LYS A 195 -0.24 -1.63 13.97
N GLU A 196 0.05 -2.91 14.24
CA GLU A 196 -0.28 -3.99 13.31
C GLU A 196 -1.61 -4.63 13.67
N LEU A 197 -2.44 -4.86 12.66
CA LEU A 197 -3.69 -5.61 12.75
C LEU A 197 -3.68 -6.78 11.75
N PRO A 198 -4.29 -7.92 12.10
CA PRO A 198 -4.34 -9.06 11.19
C PRO A 198 -5.27 -8.80 10.00
N ILE A 199 -4.84 -9.21 8.81
CA ILE A 199 -5.66 -9.17 7.59
C ILE A 199 -5.71 -10.51 6.88
N GLY A 200 -6.74 -10.69 6.03
CA GLY A 200 -6.83 -11.79 5.08
C GLY A 200 -5.83 -11.61 3.92
N TYR A 201 -5.36 -12.72 3.34
CA TYR A 201 -4.46 -12.72 2.20
C TYR A 201 -4.78 -13.85 1.24
N SER A 202 -4.97 -13.52 -0.03
CA SER A 202 -5.24 -14.45 -1.13
C SER A 202 -4.14 -14.34 -2.18
N PRO A 203 -2.98 -15.03 -1.99
CA PRO A 203 -1.82 -14.88 -2.85
C PRO A 203 -2.09 -15.35 -4.28
N ARG A 204 -1.67 -14.56 -5.27
CA ARG A 204 -1.63 -14.94 -6.69
C ARG A 204 -0.44 -15.83 -7.00
N THR A 205 -0.59 -16.66 -8.03
CA THR A 205 0.49 -17.43 -8.62
C THR A 205 1.31 -16.57 -9.60
N HIS A 206 2.48 -17.07 -10.04
CA HIS A 206 3.29 -16.37 -11.07
C HIS A 206 2.53 -16.24 -12.40
N ASP A 207 1.75 -17.27 -12.76
CA ASP A 207 0.94 -17.30 -13.98
C ASP A 207 -0.21 -16.27 -13.95
N GLU A 208 -0.59 -15.84 -12.77
CA GLU A 208 -1.56 -14.76 -12.53
C GLU A 208 -0.93 -13.36 -12.47
N GLY A 209 0.36 -13.20 -12.86
CA GLY A 209 1.00 -11.90 -13.06
C GLY A 209 1.73 -11.31 -11.84
N LYS A 210 2.23 -12.13 -10.92
CA LYS A 210 3.04 -11.66 -9.78
C LYS A 210 4.34 -11.01 -10.25
N LYS A 211 4.53 -9.72 -9.93
CA LYS A 211 5.61 -8.84 -10.46
C LYS A 211 6.86 -8.81 -9.60
N ILE A 212 6.75 -9.12 -8.31
CA ILE A 212 7.87 -9.07 -7.34
C ILE A 212 8.83 -10.25 -7.60
N ASN A 213 10.13 -9.95 -7.63
CA ASN A 213 11.21 -10.94 -7.80
C ASN A 213 12.21 -10.88 -6.63
N TRP A 214 13.13 -11.85 -6.56
CA TRP A 214 14.10 -11.95 -5.47
C TRP A 214 15.10 -10.76 -5.40
N LYS A 215 15.34 -10.06 -6.52
CA LYS A 215 16.23 -8.88 -6.57
C LYS A 215 15.63 -7.71 -5.79
N ASP A 216 14.30 -7.61 -5.72
CA ASP A 216 13.63 -6.57 -4.95
C ASP A 216 13.95 -6.68 -3.45
N GLY A 217 14.22 -7.89 -2.95
CA GLY A 217 14.66 -8.12 -1.57
C GLY A 217 16.01 -7.46 -1.24
N PHE A 218 16.96 -7.41 -2.18
CA PHE A 218 18.23 -6.68 -1.96
C PHE A 218 18.00 -5.18 -1.89
N GLY A 219 17.13 -4.65 -2.75
CA GLY A 219 16.71 -3.23 -2.70
C GLY A 219 16.10 -2.87 -1.35
N ALA A 220 15.25 -3.74 -0.81
CA ALA A 220 14.63 -3.55 0.51
C ALA A 220 15.67 -3.51 1.64
N VAL A 221 16.63 -4.45 1.68
CA VAL A 221 17.73 -4.46 2.67
C VAL A 221 18.56 -3.19 2.55
N TRP A 222 18.96 -2.84 1.33
CA TRP A 222 19.74 -1.63 1.07
C TRP A 222 19.01 -0.38 1.55
N MET A 223 17.72 -0.27 1.25
CA MET A 223 16.89 0.85 1.70
C MET A 223 16.83 0.95 3.22
N LEU A 224 16.58 -0.15 3.93
CA LEU A 224 16.55 -0.15 5.39
C LEU A 224 17.87 0.31 6.03
N VAL A 225 19.00 -0.17 5.50
CA VAL A 225 20.33 0.17 6.04
C VAL A 225 20.66 1.63 5.74
N THR A 226 20.49 2.08 4.50
CA THR A 226 20.81 3.47 4.11
C THR A 226 19.93 4.48 4.84
N GLN A 227 18.61 4.22 4.95
CA GLN A 227 17.71 5.07 5.71
C GLN A 227 18.08 5.14 7.20
N ARG A 228 18.69 4.11 7.77
CA ARG A 228 19.18 4.12 9.15
C ARG A 228 20.41 5.01 9.33
N LEU A 229 21.29 5.01 8.32
CA LEU A 229 22.56 5.76 8.34
C LEU A 229 22.40 7.24 7.94
N ASP A 230 21.43 7.56 7.07
CA ASP A 230 21.10 8.96 6.75
C ASP A 230 20.72 9.71 8.03
N LYS A 231 21.28 10.91 8.21
CA LYS A 231 21.02 11.76 9.38
C LYS A 231 19.71 12.54 9.25
#